data_58f27628508b5ccf664493604c75ef61
#
_entry.id   58f27628508b5ccf664493604c75ef61
#
_cell.length_a   1.000
_cell.length_b   1.000
_cell.length_c   1.000
_cell.angle_alpha   90.00
_cell.angle_beta   90.00
_cell.angle_gamma   90.00
#
_symmetry.space_group_name_H-M   'P 1'
#
loop_
_entity.id
_entity.type
_entity.pdbx_description
1 polymer ?
#
loop_
_entity_poly.entity_id
_entity_poly.type
_entity_poly.pdbx_seq_one_letter_code
_entity_poly.pdbx_strand_id
1 'polypeptide(L)'
;MTPGARLSAAIELIDAVLAGEPAERALTRWARSSRFAGSRDRAAVRDLVYDAIRRRRSLGWLGGGDTGRALVLARAAGAGEDLPSLFTGAGFDPAPPSDAERASLARSLAEAPEAVRLDVPDALADELRASLGDEFEAVMAAMQARAPVDLRVNTLKTNIAAATVVLARDGVQVVPEPLAPHALRVLDNPRLVAASRAYTSGMVELQDASSQLAAEMAGAQPGATVLDFCAGGGGKTLAMAAAMQGQGRLMAWDTNPRRLADLPERARRAGARVRILSDAELASLGPVCDLVLVDAPCSGTGAWRRNPDAKWRLTAEDLAGFPPLQDSILNAASLLVRPGGRLVYATCSLLARENEDRVVAFAARHPGWQAGRSRRLSPLDGGDGFFVASFHAPPRG
;
A
#
# COMPACT_ATOMS: atom_id res chain seq x y z
N MET A 1 1.99 26.31 -14.86
CA MET A 1 1.89 26.99 -13.57
C MET A 1 3.28 27.42 -13.13
N THR A 2 3.41 28.59 -12.43
CA THR A 2 4.65 28.94 -11.74
C THR A 2 4.92 27.99 -10.58
N PRO A 3 6.16 27.85 -10.08
CA PRO A 3 6.42 27.08 -8.85
C PRO A 3 5.60 27.56 -7.66
N GLY A 4 5.50 28.87 -7.43
CA GLY A 4 4.68 29.43 -6.33
C GLY A 4 3.18 29.11 -6.49
N ALA A 5 2.63 29.23 -7.70
CA ALA A 5 1.23 28.85 -7.96
C ALA A 5 0.93 27.35 -7.67
N ARG A 6 1.93 26.46 -7.85
CA ARG A 6 1.80 25.04 -7.45
C ARG A 6 1.74 24.91 -5.93
N LEU A 7 2.51 25.72 -5.19
CA LEU A 7 2.47 25.75 -3.73
C LEU A 7 1.10 26.24 -3.23
N SER A 8 0.54 27.31 -3.80
CA SER A 8 -0.80 27.80 -3.45
C SER A 8 -1.86 26.72 -3.67
N ALA A 9 -1.83 26.03 -4.82
CA ALA A 9 -2.75 24.92 -5.07
C ALA A 9 -2.57 23.77 -4.07
N ALA A 10 -1.33 23.46 -3.68
CA ALA A 10 -1.07 22.44 -2.67
C ALA A 10 -1.57 22.85 -1.28
N ILE A 11 -1.42 24.12 -0.89
CA ILE A 11 -1.95 24.70 0.37
C ILE A 11 -3.46 24.47 0.45
N GLU A 12 -4.22 24.91 -0.56
CA GLU A 12 -5.68 24.77 -0.59
C GLU A 12 -6.12 23.30 -0.51
N LEU A 13 -5.42 22.41 -1.23
CA LEU A 13 -5.72 20.98 -1.24
C LEU A 13 -5.42 20.32 0.10
N ILE A 14 -4.31 20.69 0.74
CA ILE A 14 -3.96 20.17 2.07
C ILE A 14 -4.98 20.65 3.09
N ASP A 15 -5.40 21.93 3.05
CA ASP A 15 -6.43 22.44 3.95
C ASP A 15 -7.76 21.69 3.79
N ALA A 16 -8.15 21.34 2.54
CA ALA A 16 -9.33 20.52 2.29
C ALA A 16 -9.17 19.09 2.88
N VAL A 17 -7.97 18.51 2.78
CA VAL A 17 -7.68 17.20 3.38
C VAL A 17 -7.70 17.25 4.91
N LEU A 18 -7.12 18.29 5.50
CA LEU A 18 -7.14 18.51 6.95
C LEU A 18 -8.57 18.72 7.48
N ALA A 19 -9.45 19.29 6.64
CA ALA A 19 -10.88 19.41 6.92
C ALA A 19 -11.68 18.11 6.71
N GLY A 20 -11.02 16.99 6.32
CA GLY A 20 -11.63 15.65 6.22
C GLY A 20 -11.93 15.17 4.79
N GLU A 21 -11.68 15.98 3.74
CA GLU A 21 -11.85 15.47 2.37
C GLU A 21 -10.75 14.45 2.04
N PRO A 22 -11.08 13.25 1.48
CA PRO A 22 -10.06 12.30 1.04
C PRO A 22 -9.10 12.91 0.00
N ALA A 23 -7.79 12.74 0.19
CA ALA A 23 -6.75 13.39 -0.62
C ALA A 23 -6.92 13.10 -2.13
N GLU A 24 -7.22 11.85 -2.51
CA GLU A 24 -7.43 11.50 -3.92
C GLU A 24 -8.68 12.18 -4.51
N ARG A 25 -9.73 12.37 -3.70
CA ARG A 25 -10.94 13.09 -4.12
C ARG A 25 -10.65 14.58 -4.32
N ALA A 26 -9.96 15.21 -3.38
CA ALA A 26 -9.55 16.62 -3.47
C ALA A 26 -8.69 16.85 -4.72
N LEU A 27 -7.66 16.02 -4.94
CA LEU A 27 -6.77 16.07 -6.10
C LEU A 27 -7.53 15.86 -7.42
N THR A 28 -8.46 14.90 -7.47
CA THR A 28 -9.27 14.63 -8.67
C THR A 28 -10.19 15.79 -8.98
N ARG A 29 -10.87 16.34 -7.98
CA ARG A 29 -11.74 17.52 -8.10
C ARG A 29 -10.94 18.71 -8.65
N TRP A 30 -9.80 19.00 -8.04
CA TRP A 30 -8.91 20.08 -8.47
C TRP A 30 -8.40 19.89 -9.90
N ALA A 31 -7.97 18.68 -10.27
CA ALA A 31 -7.50 18.41 -11.62
C ALA A 31 -8.56 18.60 -12.70
N ARG A 32 -9.86 18.38 -12.37
CA ARG A 32 -10.99 18.62 -13.28
C ARG A 32 -11.33 20.10 -13.43
N SER A 33 -11.25 20.88 -12.34
CA SER A 33 -11.53 22.32 -12.34
C SER A 33 -10.37 23.15 -12.89
N SER A 34 -9.13 22.68 -12.72
CA SER A 34 -7.90 23.41 -13.11
C SER A 34 -7.41 22.97 -14.51
N ARG A 35 -8.21 23.25 -15.56
CA ARG A 35 -7.87 22.84 -16.93
C ARG A 35 -6.57 23.46 -17.48
N PHE A 36 -6.13 24.58 -16.91
CA PHE A 36 -4.87 25.24 -17.23
C PHE A 36 -3.64 24.47 -16.72
N ALA A 37 -3.80 23.58 -15.73
CA ALA A 37 -2.70 22.78 -15.18
C ALA A 37 -2.39 21.59 -16.10
N GLY A 38 -1.19 21.60 -16.67
CA GLY A 38 -0.68 20.49 -17.48
C GLY A 38 -0.41 19.23 -16.64
N SER A 39 -0.09 18.12 -17.30
CA SER A 39 0.18 16.84 -16.62
C SER A 39 1.36 16.94 -15.63
N ARG A 40 2.40 17.72 -15.97
CA ARG A 40 3.56 17.97 -15.09
C ARG A 40 3.17 18.78 -13.85
N ASP A 41 2.30 19.79 -14.00
CA ASP A 41 1.82 20.59 -12.88
C ASP A 41 0.96 19.75 -11.92
N ARG A 42 0.02 18.99 -12.48
CA ARG A 42 -0.83 18.09 -11.68
C ARG A 42 -0.02 17.07 -10.90
N ALA A 43 1.03 16.53 -11.52
CA ALA A 43 1.93 15.61 -10.87
C ALA A 43 2.73 16.28 -9.75
N ALA A 44 3.27 17.50 -9.96
CA ALA A 44 4.00 18.24 -8.95
C ALA A 44 3.12 18.62 -7.75
N VAL A 45 1.89 19.10 -7.99
CA VAL A 45 0.94 19.41 -6.91
C VAL A 45 0.56 18.15 -6.13
N ARG A 46 0.31 17.01 -6.80
CA ARG A 46 0.06 15.73 -6.13
C ARG A 46 1.22 15.31 -5.23
N ASP A 47 2.45 15.41 -5.74
CA ASP A 47 3.64 15.04 -4.99
C ASP A 47 3.82 15.95 -3.74
N LEU A 48 3.59 17.27 -3.87
CA LEU A 48 3.59 18.21 -2.75
C LEU A 48 2.55 17.85 -1.68
N VAL A 49 1.31 17.59 -2.10
CA VAL A 49 0.22 17.25 -1.18
C VAL A 49 0.53 15.96 -0.42
N TYR A 50 0.90 14.89 -1.11
CA TYR A 50 1.20 13.61 -0.44
C TYR A 50 2.46 13.66 0.42
N ASP A 51 3.48 14.44 0.03
CA ASP A 51 4.67 14.62 0.84
C ASP A 51 4.36 15.37 2.15
N ALA A 52 3.59 16.45 2.06
CA ALA A 52 3.18 17.21 3.24
C ALA A 52 2.28 16.39 4.19
N ILE A 53 1.28 15.65 3.66
CA ILE A 53 0.39 14.82 4.47
C ILE A 53 1.17 13.68 5.15
N ARG A 54 2.16 13.09 4.48
CA ARG A 54 3.00 12.02 5.05
C ARG A 54 3.75 12.48 6.28
N ARG A 55 4.19 13.74 6.29
CA ARG A 55 4.98 14.39 7.34
C ARG A 55 4.20 15.50 8.08
N ARG A 56 2.88 15.32 8.21
CA ARG A 56 1.96 16.33 8.74
C ARG A 56 2.40 16.91 10.10
N ARG A 57 2.78 16.04 11.04
CA ARG A 57 3.11 16.47 12.41
C ARG A 57 4.47 17.16 12.49
N SER A 58 5.48 16.56 11.88
CA SER A 58 6.83 17.13 11.86
C SER A 58 6.88 18.46 11.10
N LEU A 59 6.20 18.55 9.96
CA LEU A 59 6.07 19.79 9.21
C LEU A 59 5.21 20.82 9.93
N GLY A 60 4.15 20.41 10.62
CA GLY A 60 3.31 21.29 11.45
C GLY A 60 4.10 21.89 12.61
N TRP A 61 4.96 21.10 13.27
CA TRP A 61 5.86 21.58 14.31
C TRP A 61 6.79 22.67 13.81
N LEU A 62 7.44 22.44 12.68
CA LEU A 62 8.37 23.39 12.06
C LEU A 62 7.66 24.59 11.43
N GLY A 63 6.47 24.40 10.86
CA GLY A 63 5.70 25.47 10.23
C GLY A 63 4.85 26.31 11.17
N GLY A 64 4.75 25.89 12.45
CA GLY A 64 4.03 26.63 13.49
C GLY A 64 2.53 26.40 13.51
N GLY A 65 2.01 25.33 12.88
CA GLY A 65 0.58 24.99 12.92
C GLY A 65 0.19 23.85 11.99
N ASP A 66 -1.03 23.36 12.15
CA ASP A 66 -1.61 22.28 11.33
C ASP A 66 -2.50 22.89 10.24
N THR A 67 -1.88 23.61 9.31
CA THR A 67 -2.53 24.23 8.15
C THR A 67 -1.75 23.89 6.87
N GLY A 68 -2.42 23.89 5.72
CA GLY A 68 -1.75 23.65 4.44
C GLY A 68 -0.57 24.59 4.20
N ARG A 69 -0.72 25.86 4.59
CA ARG A 69 0.35 26.86 4.49
C ARG A 69 1.55 26.50 5.37
N ALA A 70 1.33 26.17 6.63
CA ALA A 70 2.41 25.81 7.55
C ALA A 70 3.18 24.58 7.07
N LEU A 71 2.46 23.54 6.62
CA LEU A 71 3.06 22.30 6.10
C LEU A 71 3.88 22.54 4.82
N VAL A 72 3.33 23.31 3.87
CA VAL A 72 4.02 23.60 2.59
C VAL A 72 5.24 24.48 2.82
N LEU A 73 5.14 25.49 3.69
CA LEU A 73 6.25 26.37 4.02
C LEU A 73 7.40 25.59 4.69
N ALA A 74 7.10 24.79 5.71
CA ALA A 74 8.10 23.97 6.40
C ALA A 74 8.75 22.94 5.45
N ARG A 75 7.95 22.34 4.56
CA ARG A 75 8.44 21.41 3.55
C ARG A 75 9.40 22.08 2.59
N ALA A 76 9.06 23.28 2.08
CA ALA A 76 9.92 24.05 1.17
C ALA A 76 11.23 24.47 1.85
N ALA A 77 11.15 24.97 3.09
CA ALA A 77 12.32 25.30 3.89
C ALA A 77 13.25 24.09 4.13
N GLY A 78 12.67 22.97 4.54
CA GLY A 78 13.41 21.73 4.80
C GLY A 78 14.03 21.10 3.53
N ALA A 79 13.50 21.42 2.36
CA ALA A 79 14.08 21.04 1.06
C ALA A 79 15.16 22.03 0.58
N GLY A 80 15.45 23.11 1.32
CA GLY A 80 16.41 24.15 0.91
C GLY A 80 15.94 24.96 -0.29
N GLU A 81 14.63 25.03 -0.55
CA GLU A 81 14.08 25.81 -1.65
C GLU A 81 14.18 27.33 -1.35
N ASP A 82 14.33 28.14 -2.38
CA ASP A 82 14.42 29.60 -2.27
C ASP A 82 13.05 30.22 -1.93
N LEU A 83 12.74 30.32 -0.62
CA LEU A 83 11.46 30.82 -0.12
C LEU A 83 11.12 32.21 -0.66
N PRO A 84 12.05 33.20 -0.73
CA PRO A 84 11.76 34.50 -1.31
C PRO A 84 11.25 34.46 -2.74
N SER A 85 11.72 33.53 -3.56
CA SER A 85 11.26 33.38 -4.96
C SER A 85 9.95 32.62 -5.09
N LEU A 86 9.56 31.84 -4.09
CA LEU A 86 8.37 30.99 -4.11
C LEU A 86 7.17 31.61 -3.37
N PHE A 87 7.43 32.44 -2.37
CA PHE A 87 6.44 33.10 -1.53
C PHE A 87 6.51 34.61 -1.75
N THR A 88 6.16 35.05 -2.96
CA THR A 88 6.29 36.45 -3.37
C THR A 88 5.06 37.28 -3.05
N GLY A 89 3.90 36.66 -2.87
CA GLY A 89 2.61 37.34 -2.78
C GLY A 89 2.11 37.93 -4.10
N ALA A 90 2.86 37.75 -5.20
CA ALA A 90 2.50 38.26 -6.52
C ALA A 90 1.74 37.22 -7.34
N GLY A 91 0.73 37.65 -8.07
CA GLY A 91 -0.05 36.78 -8.94
C GLY A 91 -0.75 35.67 -8.15
N PHE A 92 -0.34 34.41 -8.37
CA PHE A 92 -0.86 33.24 -7.70
C PHE A 92 0.12 32.65 -6.67
N ASP A 93 1.21 33.31 -6.38
CA ASP A 93 2.18 32.85 -5.41
C ASP A 93 1.68 33.09 -3.98
N PRO A 94 2.00 32.23 -3.00
CA PRO A 94 1.65 32.48 -1.61
C PRO A 94 2.37 33.72 -1.09
N ALA A 95 1.76 34.40 -0.09
CA ALA A 95 2.36 35.58 0.55
C ALA A 95 3.72 35.22 1.20
N PRO A 96 4.66 36.22 1.30
CA PRO A 96 5.93 36.02 2.01
C PRO A 96 5.72 35.51 3.43
N PRO A 97 6.68 34.72 3.99
CA PRO A 97 6.58 34.26 5.37
C PRO A 97 6.57 35.41 6.36
N SER A 98 5.67 35.37 7.32
CA SER A 98 5.63 36.29 8.46
C SER A 98 6.81 36.05 9.42
N ASP A 99 7.05 36.99 10.32
CA ASP A 99 8.09 36.84 11.37
C ASP A 99 7.81 35.64 12.29
N ALA A 100 6.55 35.38 12.62
CA ALA A 100 6.14 34.22 13.42
C ALA A 100 6.43 32.90 12.69
N GLU A 101 6.15 32.83 11.38
CA GLU A 101 6.47 31.65 10.56
C GLU A 101 7.98 31.44 10.46
N ARG A 102 8.77 32.51 10.25
CA ARG A 102 10.24 32.44 10.25
C ARG A 102 10.79 31.94 11.59
N ALA A 103 10.25 32.43 12.70
CA ALA A 103 10.63 31.97 14.03
C ALA A 103 10.28 30.47 14.24
N SER A 104 9.16 30.01 13.70
CA SER A 104 8.77 28.61 13.78
C SER A 104 9.70 27.72 12.96
N LEU A 105 10.10 28.13 11.74
CA LEU A 105 11.05 27.40 10.89
C LEU A 105 12.44 27.26 11.52
N ALA A 106 12.81 28.12 12.46
CA ALA A 106 14.06 28.03 13.20
C ALA A 106 14.06 26.98 14.32
N ARG A 107 12.91 26.36 14.63
CA ARG A 107 12.80 25.31 15.64
C ARG A 107 13.57 24.06 15.22
N SER A 108 14.11 23.34 16.21
CA SER A 108 14.68 22.02 15.99
C SER A 108 13.59 20.94 16.05
N LEU A 109 13.61 20.03 15.09
CA LEU A 109 12.76 18.84 15.15
C LEU A 109 13.17 17.88 16.28
N ALA A 110 14.45 17.95 16.73
CA ALA A 110 14.92 17.17 17.88
C ALA A 110 14.24 17.56 19.20
N GLU A 111 13.66 18.78 19.29
CA GLU A 111 12.91 19.25 20.46
C GLU A 111 11.45 18.80 20.44
N ALA A 112 10.98 18.27 19.32
CA ALA A 112 9.61 17.80 19.18
C ALA A 112 9.37 16.49 19.94
N PRO A 113 8.16 16.27 20.49
CA PRO A 113 7.76 14.96 20.99
C PRO A 113 8.03 13.86 19.96
N GLU A 114 8.40 12.67 20.42
CA GLU A 114 8.77 11.57 19.51
C GLU A 114 7.69 11.24 18.47
N ALA A 115 6.41 11.13 18.89
CA ALA A 115 5.31 10.85 17.96
C ALA A 115 5.15 11.97 16.90
N VAL A 116 5.51 13.22 17.23
CA VAL A 116 5.55 14.33 16.26
C VAL A 116 6.73 14.18 15.32
N ARG A 117 7.91 13.90 15.85
CA ARG A 117 9.15 13.70 15.08
C ARG A 117 9.03 12.55 14.09
N LEU A 118 8.31 11.51 14.46
CA LEU A 118 8.10 10.31 13.65
C LEU A 118 6.79 10.33 12.84
N ASP A 119 6.03 11.42 12.89
CA ASP A 119 4.75 11.54 12.19
C ASP A 119 3.75 10.41 12.50
N VAL A 120 3.69 9.97 13.75
CA VAL A 120 2.80 8.90 14.22
C VAL A 120 1.56 9.52 14.87
N PRO A 121 0.32 9.05 14.59
CA PRO A 121 -0.86 9.45 15.36
C PRO A 121 -0.71 9.03 16.82
N ASP A 122 -1.04 9.94 17.79
CA ASP A 122 -0.88 9.66 19.21
C ASP A 122 -1.64 8.41 19.66
N ALA A 123 -2.84 8.20 19.13
CA ALA A 123 -3.67 7.03 19.44
C ALA A 123 -3.05 5.67 19.06
N LEU A 124 -2.02 5.67 18.21
CA LEU A 124 -1.36 4.46 17.71
C LEU A 124 0.08 4.32 18.16
N ALA A 125 0.67 5.35 18.77
CA ALA A 125 2.10 5.37 19.08
C ALA A 125 2.52 4.21 19.99
N ASP A 126 1.80 4.00 21.10
CA ASP A 126 2.12 2.94 22.06
C ASP A 126 1.93 1.55 21.48
N GLU A 127 0.87 1.34 20.70
CA GLU A 127 0.60 0.04 20.08
C GLU A 127 1.59 -0.30 18.97
N LEU A 128 1.95 0.67 18.14
CA LEU A 128 3.00 0.47 17.13
C LEU A 128 4.34 0.19 17.79
N ARG A 129 4.67 0.87 18.89
CA ARG A 129 5.87 0.62 19.66
C ARG A 129 5.86 -0.80 20.24
N ALA A 130 4.76 -1.22 20.86
CA ALA A 130 4.62 -2.59 21.38
C ALA A 130 4.73 -3.64 20.27
N SER A 131 4.19 -3.36 19.07
CA SER A 131 4.21 -4.29 17.93
C SER A 131 5.58 -4.39 17.24
N LEU A 132 6.35 -3.29 17.20
CA LEU A 132 7.60 -3.20 16.45
C LEU A 132 8.85 -3.31 17.35
N GLY A 133 8.70 -3.14 18.67
CA GLY A 133 9.82 -3.20 19.60
C GLY A 133 10.94 -2.22 19.23
N ASP A 134 12.17 -2.72 19.21
CA ASP A 134 13.37 -1.92 18.93
C ASP A 134 13.41 -1.32 17.52
N GLU A 135 12.65 -1.86 16.57
CA GLU A 135 12.57 -1.34 15.20
C GLU A 135 11.62 -0.16 15.05
N PHE A 136 10.81 0.19 16.08
CA PHE A 136 9.74 1.20 15.98
C PHE A 136 10.24 2.51 15.39
N GLU A 137 11.31 3.08 15.91
CA GLU A 137 11.82 4.38 15.47
C GLU A 137 12.31 4.34 14.00
N ALA A 138 13.08 3.30 13.65
CA ALA A 138 13.61 3.12 12.32
C ALA A 138 12.50 2.89 11.27
N VAL A 139 11.50 2.08 11.61
CA VAL A 139 10.33 1.81 10.75
C VAL A 139 9.51 3.06 10.55
N MET A 140 9.22 3.82 11.62
CA MET A 140 8.44 5.06 11.50
C MET A 140 9.19 6.14 10.71
N ALA A 141 10.50 6.27 10.89
CA ALA A 141 11.33 7.15 10.07
C ALA A 141 11.28 6.76 8.58
N ALA A 142 11.37 5.46 8.26
CA ALA A 142 11.22 4.97 6.89
C ALA A 142 9.81 5.26 6.31
N MET A 143 8.78 5.32 7.15
CA MET A 143 7.41 5.66 6.73
C MET A 143 7.24 7.12 6.31
N GLN A 144 8.15 8.02 6.67
CA GLN A 144 8.15 9.42 6.24
C GLN A 144 8.62 9.59 4.79
N ALA A 145 9.28 8.60 4.22
CA ALA A 145 9.70 8.61 2.82
C ALA A 145 8.60 8.13 1.87
N ARG A 146 8.71 8.52 0.59
CA ARG A 146 7.86 7.96 -0.46
C ARG A 146 8.18 6.48 -0.66
N ALA A 147 7.13 5.66 -0.81
CA ALA A 147 7.33 4.25 -1.13
C ALA A 147 8.00 4.08 -2.50
N PRO A 148 8.91 3.10 -2.63
CA PRO A 148 9.44 2.72 -3.93
C PRO A 148 8.33 2.19 -4.84
N VAL A 149 8.57 2.22 -6.14
CA VAL A 149 7.69 1.59 -7.12
C VAL A 149 8.30 0.27 -7.53
N ASP A 150 7.60 -0.82 -7.23
CA ASP A 150 8.01 -2.16 -7.58
C ASP A 150 7.09 -2.76 -8.65
N LEU A 151 7.68 -3.59 -9.49
CA LEU A 151 7.01 -4.32 -10.54
C LEU A 151 7.19 -5.81 -10.26
N ARG A 152 6.12 -6.59 -10.45
CA ARG A 152 6.21 -8.04 -10.50
C ARG A 152 6.32 -8.47 -11.95
N VAL A 153 7.36 -9.23 -12.27
CA VAL A 153 7.51 -9.89 -13.58
C VAL A 153 6.51 -11.04 -13.68
N ASN A 154 5.76 -11.06 -14.77
CA ASN A 154 4.78 -12.12 -15.05
C ASN A 154 5.47 -13.30 -15.74
N THR A 155 5.75 -14.34 -15.00
CA THR A 155 6.44 -15.55 -15.48
C THR A 155 5.64 -16.38 -16.48
N LEU A 156 4.33 -16.13 -16.65
CA LEU A 156 3.55 -16.70 -17.75
C LEU A 156 3.97 -16.15 -19.13
N LYS A 157 4.60 -14.98 -19.17
CA LYS A 157 4.89 -14.27 -20.44
C LYS A 157 6.37 -13.99 -20.66
N THR A 158 7.15 -13.85 -19.58
CA THR A 158 8.52 -13.36 -19.68
C THR A 158 9.34 -13.73 -18.45
N ASN A 159 10.59 -13.29 -18.43
CA ASN A 159 11.51 -13.36 -17.30
C ASN A 159 12.08 -11.99 -16.97
N ILE A 160 12.82 -11.90 -15.86
CA ILE A 160 13.41 -10.63 -15.37
C ILE A 160 14.28 -9.98 -16.46
N ALA A 161 15.17 -10.73 -17.09
CA ALA A 161 16.10 -10.17 -18.08
C ALA A 161 15.37 -9.56 -19.28
N ALA A 162 14.39 -10.27 -19.85
CA ALA A 162 13.62 -9.79 -20.98
C ALA A 162 12.73 -8.58 -20.60
N ALA A 163 12.08 -8.62 -19.42
CA ALA A 163 11.28 -7.51 -18.93
C ALA A 163 12.13 -6.24 -18.74
N THR A 164 13.33 -6.37 -18.15
CA THR A 164 14.27 -5.26 -17.94
C THR A 164 14.66 -4.60 -19.28
N VAL A 165 14.96 -5.40 -20.30
CA VAL A 165 15.31 -4.85 -21.63
C VAL A 165 14.13 -4.08 -22.24
N VAL A 166 12.91 -4.59 -22.14
CA VAL A 166 11.72 -3.91 -22.69
C VAL A 166 11.45 -2.62 -21.94
N LEU A 167 11.52 -2.62 -20.60
CA LEU A 167 11.34 -1.42 -19.76
C LEU A 167 12.38 -0.36 -20.08
N ALA A 168 13.66 -0.74 -20.21
CA ALA A 168 14.74 0.19 -20.54
C ALA A 168 14.53 0.87 -21.91
N ARG A 169 14.04 0.14 -22.91
CA ARG A 169 13.69 0.70 -24.25
C ARG A 169 12.56 1.72 -24.17
N ASP A 170 11.68 1.59 -23.20
CA ASP A 170 10.56 2.52 -22.96
C ASP A 170 10.94 3.63 -21.94
N GLY A 171 12.24 3.76 -21.59
CA GLY A 171 12.78 4.81 -20.71
C GLY A 171 12.57 4.56 -19.22
N VAL A 172 12.23 3.34 -18.79
CA VAL A 172 12.08 2.96 -17.39
C VAL A 172 13.28 2.14 -16.94
N GLN A 173 14.07 2.70 -16.02
CA GLN A 173 15.21 2.02 -15.43
C GLN A 173 14.79 1.20 -14.22
N VAL A 174 15.20 -0.06 -14.18
CA VAL A 174 14.86 -1.00 -13.10
C VAL A 174 16.06 -1.83 -12.67
N VAL A 175 16.01 -2.32 -11.43
CA VAL A 175 16.95 -3.31 -10.89
C VAL A 175 16.16 -4.45 -10.22
N PRO A 176 16.73 -5.66 -10.12
CA PRO A 176 16.12 -6.73 -9.30
C PRO A 176 15.94 -6.27 -7.85
N GLU A 177 14.78 -6.57 -7.27
CA GLU A 177 14.50 -6.33 -5.86
C GLU A 177 14.60 -7.66 -5.11
N PRO A 178 15.56 -7.82 -4.18
CA PRO A 178 15.89 -9.13 -3.60
C PRO A 178 14.79 -9.70 -2.69
N LEU A 179 13.85 -8.86 -2.21
CA LEU A 179 12.80 -9.30 -1.29
C LEU A 179 11.89 -10.37 -1.91
N ALA A 180 11.64 -10.31 -3.22
CA ALA A 180 10.81 -11.29 -3.90
C ALA A 180 11.45 -11.73 -5.24
N PRO A 181 11.36 -13.03 -5.62
CA PRO A 181 12.16 -13.61 -6.71
C PRO A 181 11.84 -13.05 -8.10
N HIS A 182 10.67 -12.42 -8.26
CA HIS A 182 10.22 -11.85 -9.53
C HIS A 182 10.02 -10.34 -9.47
N ALA A 183 10.59 -9.69 -8.44
CA ALA A 183 10.45 -8.26 -8.23
C ALA A 183 11.53 -7.46 -8.97
N LEU A 184 11.10 -6.34 -9.56
CA LEU A 184 11.95 -5.30 -10.11
C LEU A 184 11.62 -3.99 -9.42
N ARG A 185 12.63 -3.26 -8.95
CA ARG A 185 12.50 -1.91 -8.42
C ARG A 185 12.72 -0.88 -9.51
N VAL A 186 11.80 0.06 -9.64
CA VAL A 186 11.94 1.19 -10.56
C VAL A 186 12.85 2.24 -9.95
N LEU A 187 13.93 2.59 -10.64
CA LEU A 187 14.89 3.59 -10.21
C LEU A 187 14.52 4.98 -10.74
N ASP A 188 14.04 5.05 -11.98
CA ASP A 188 13.73 6.30 -12.65
C ASP A 188 12.47 6.18 -13.50
N ASN A 189 11.82 7.33 -13.72
CA ASN A 189 10.63 7.48 -14.57
C ASN A 189 9.44 6.58 -14.23
N PRO A 190 9.03 6.42 -12.95
CA PRO A 190 7.96 5.51 -12.56
C PRO A 190 6.61 5.82 -13.24
N ARG A 191 6.42 7.06 -13.71
CA ARG A 191 5.21 7.49 -14.43
C ARG A 191 5.10 6.89 -15.84
N LEU A 192 6.22 6.48 -16.44
CA LEU A 192 6.25 5.84 -17.75
C LEU A 192 5.84 4.36 -17.70
N VAL A 193 5.87 3.73 -16.52
CA VAL A 193 5.55 2.32 -16.35
C VAL A 193 4.20 1.95 -16.97
N ALA A 194 3.13 2.69 -16.63
CA ALA A 194 1.78 2.37 -17.10
C ALA A 194 1.62 2.49 -18.63
N ALA A 195 2.44 3.30 -19.29
CA ALA A 195 2.46 3.47 -20.74
C ALA A 195 3.46 2.54 -21.44
N SER A 196 4.34 1.88 -20.68
CA SER A 196 5.37 0.99 -21.25
C SER A 196 4.76 -0.24 -21.92
N ARG A 197 5.47 -0.76 -22.93
CA ARG A 197 5.09 -2.03 -23.59
C ARG A 197 5.09 -3.19 -22.61
N ALA A 198 6.04 -3.21 -21.68
CA ALA A 198 6.12 -4.25 -20.67
C ALA A 198 4.82 -4.32 -19.82
N TYR A 199 4.26 -3.18 -19.43
CA TYR A 199 3.02 -3.13 -18.66
C TYR A 199 1.79 -3.41 -19.53
N THR A 200 1.68 -2.74 -20.68
CA THR A 200 0.49 -2.86 -21.56
C THR A 200 0.35 -4.25 -22.20
N SER A 201 1.46 -4.98 -22.39
CA SER A 201 1.44 -6.37 -22.85
C SER A 201 1.30 -7.40 -21.72
N GLY A 202 1.31 -6.96 -20.45
CA GLY A 202 1.18 -7.84 -19.28
C GLY A 202 2.45 -8.63 -18.94
N MET A 203 3.62 -8.17 -19.38
CA MET A 203 4.91 -8.73 -18.95
C MET A 203 5.22 -8.37 -17.51
N VAL A 204 4.74 -7.23 -17.04
CA VAL A 204 4.88 -6.77 -15.65
C VAL A 204 3.56 -6.25 -15.09
N GLU A 205 3.42 -6.29 -13.76
CA GLU A 205 2.34 -5.69 -12.97
C GLU A 205 2.93 -4.77 -11.91
N LEU A 206 2.25 -3.64 -11.64
CA LEU A 206 2.56 -2.80 -10.48
C LEU A 206 2.15 -3.54 -9.20
N GLN A 207 3.11 -3.93 -8.38
CA GLN A 207 2.87 -4.60 -7.11
C GLN A 207 4.07 -4.42 -6.20
N ASP A 208 3.81 -4.02 -4.94
CA ASP A 208 4.82 -3.91 -3.90
C ASP A 208 5.54 -5.24 -3.64
N ALA A 209 6.84 -5.18 -3.34
CA ALA A 209 7.67 -6.37 -3.16
C ALA A 209 7.21 -7.25 -1.99
N SER A 210 6.73 -6.66 -0.86
CA SER A 210 6.18 -7.44 0.27
C SER A 210 4.88 -8.16 -0.11
N SER A 211 4.01 -7.50 -0.90
CA SER A 211 2.80 -8.13 -1.43
C SER A 211 3.11 -9.27 -2.42
N GLN A 212 4.20 -9.14 -3.21
CA GLN A 212 4.69 -10.22 -4.07
C GLN A 212 5.17 -11.40 -3.23
N LEU A 213 5.99 -11.15 -2.21
CA LEU A 213 6.49 -12.19 -1.31
C LEU A 213 5.35 -12.91 -0.58
N ALA A 214 4.31 -12.18 -0.14
CA ALA A 214 3.13 -12.80 0.50
C ALA A 214 2.41 -13.77 -0.46
N ALA A 215 2.26 -13.41 -1.73
CA ALA A 215 1.69 -14.31 -2.74
C ALA A 215 2.60 -15.52 -3.04
N GLU A 216 3.92 -15.34 -3.04
CA GLU A 216 4.91 -16.43 -3.17
C GLU A 216 4.84 -17.39 -1.97
N MET A 217 4.77 -16.87 -0.74
CA MET A 217 4.62 -17.66 0.48
C MET A 217 3.29 -18.41 0.54
N ALA A 218 2.25 -17.95 -0.15
CA ALA A 218 1.02 -18.71 -0.30
C ALA A 218 1.30 -20.06 -0.99
N GLY A 219 2.27 -20.12 -1.89
CA GLY A 219 2.80 -21.35 -2.47
C GLY A 219 1.78 -22.07 -3.35
N ALA A 220 1.04 -21.33 -4.18
CA ALA A 220 0.15 -21.91 -5.17
C ALA A 220 0.94 -22.80 -6.14
N GLN A 221 0.46 -24.04 -6.39
CA GLN A 221 1.15 -25.03 -7.21
C GLN A 221 0.41 -25.27 -8.52
N PRO A 222 1.12 -25.64 -9.59
CA PRO A 222 0.48 -26.12 -10.83
C PRO A 222 -0.50 -27.26 -10.55
N GLY A 223 -1.68 -27.20 -11.16
CA GLY A 223 -2.75 -28.20 -11.00
C GLY A 223 -3.65 -28.02 -9.79
N ALA A 224 -3.30 -27.17 -8.83
CA ALA A 224 -4.08 -26.93 -7.61
C ALA A 224 -5.41 -26.20 -7.88
N THR A 225 -6.36 -26.37 -6.95
CA THR A 225 -7.56 -25.55 -6.82
C THR A 225 -7.30 -24.47 -5.78
N VAL A 226 -7.23 -23.22 -6.22
CA VAL A 226 -6.83 -22.06 -5.43
C VAL A 226 -7.95 -21.03 -5.39
N LEU A 227 -8.20 -20.45 -4.22
CA LEU A 227 -9.14 -19.35 -4.04
C LEU A 227 -8.43 -18.15 -3.40
N ASP A 228 -8.53 -16.99 -4.04
CA ASP A 228 -8.24 -15.68 -3.45
C ASP A 228 -9.55 -15.14 -2.85
N PHE A 229 -9.68 -15.20 -1.52
CA PHE A 229 -10.95 -14.95 -0.83
C PHE A 229 -11.22 -13.45 -0.60
N CYS A 230 -10.20 -12.60 -0.61
CA CYS A 230 -10.32 -11.14 -0.51
C CYS A 230 -9.53 -10.50 -1.67
N ALA A 231 -9.87 -10.85 -2.90
CA ALA A 231 -9.02 -10.66 -4.06
C ALA A 231 -8.78 -9.19 -4.44
N GLY A 232 -9.70 -8.28 -4.07
CA GLY A 232 -9.58 -6.87 -4.42
C GLY A 232 -9.34 -6.67 -5.92
N GLY A 233 -8.33 -5.88 -6.28
CA GLY A 233 -7.93 -5.68 -7.68
C GLY A 233 -7.19 -6.85 -8.33
N GLY A 234 -7.03 -7.98 -7.65
CA GLY A 234 -6.46 -9.22 -8.19
C GLY A 234 -4.93 -9.27 -8.28
N GLY A 235 -4.22 -8.41 -7.57
CA GLY A 235 -2.74 -8.40 -7.62
C GLY A 235 -2.13 -9.73 -7.18
N LYS A 236 -2.58 -10.29 -6.06
CA LYS A 236 -2.15 -11.60 -5.55
C LYS A 236 -2.75 -12.76 -6.36
N THR A 237 -3.99 -12.63 -6.82
CA THR A 237 -4.61 -13.57 -7.76
C THR A 237 -3.72 -13.80 -8.98
N LEU A 238 -3.26 -12.72 -9.63
CA LEU A 238 -2.38 -12.81 -10.81
C LEU A 238 -0.98 -13.33 -10.47
N ALA A 239 -0.48 -13.08 -9.26
CA ALA A 239 0.77 -13.68 -8.79
C ALA A 239 0.64 -15.19 -8.65
N MET A 240 -0.45 -15.67 -8.03
CA MET A 240 -0.74 -17.08 -7.90
C MET A 240 -0.99 -17.76 -9.28
N ALA A 241 -1.64 -17.08 -10.24
CA ALA A 241 -1.77 -17.58 -11.60
C ALA A 241 -0.42 -17.86 -12.24
N ALA A 242 0.55 -16.97 -12.03
CA ALA A 242 1.92 -17.13 -12.53
C ALA A 242 2.65 -18.29 -11.84
N ALA A 243 2.55 -18.40 -10.52
CA ALA A 243 3.11 -19.50 -9.74
C ALA A 243 2.52 -20.86 -10.14
N MET A 244 1.22 -20.91 -10.44
CA MET A 244 0.52 -22.09 -10.97
C MET A 244 0.87 -22.41 -12.44
N GLN A 245 1.67 -21.61 -13.11
CA GLN A 245 2.00 -21.75 -14.53
C GLN A 245 0.75 -21.83 -15.44
N GLY A 246 -0.34 -21.17 -15.03
CA GLY A 246 -1.62 -21.19 -15.71
C GLY A 246 -2.37 -22.54 -15.67
N GLN A 247 -1.92 -23.48 -14.83
CA GLN A 247 -2.50 -24.83 -14.67
C GLN A 247 -3.32 -24.90 -13.38
N GLY A 248 -4.45 -25.67 -13.42
CA GLY A 248 -5.34 -25.83 -12.28
C GLY A 248 -6.55 -24.90 -12.33
N ARG A 249 -7.18 -24.70 -11.18
CA ARG A 249 -8.40 -23.88 -11.01
C ARG A 249 -8.07 -22.70 -10.09
N LEU A 250 -8.06 -21.49 -10.64
CA LEU A 250 -7.87 -20.27 -9.87
C LEU A 250 -9.18 -19.49 -9.81
N MET A 251 -9.64 -19.25 -8.60
CA MET A 251 -10.87 -18.53 -8.29
C MET A 251 -10.56 -17.28 -7.50
N ALA A 252 -11.37 -16.25 -7.67
CA ALA A 252 -11.28 -14.99 -6.95
C ALA A 252 -12.66 -14.55 -6.48
N TRP A 253 -12.74 -14.05 -5.25
CA TRP A 253 -13.94 -13.48 -4.67
C TRP A 253 -13.59 -12.28 -3.78
N ASP A 254 -14.47 -11.32 -3.71
CA ASP A 254 -14.38 -10.18 -2.78
C ASP A 254 -15.81 -9.77 -2.38
N THR A 255 -16.02 -9.46 -1.10
CA THR A 255 -17.31 -9.00 -0.59
C THR A 255 -17.81 -7.73 -1.24
N ASN A 256 -16.91 -6.94 -1.86
CA ASN A 256 -17.25 -5.79 -2.67
C ASN A 256 -16.92 -6.05 -4.15
N PRO A 257 -17.88 -6.46 -4.99
CA PRO A 257 -17.66 -6.79 -6.39
C PRO A 257 -17.06 -5.66 -7.23
N ARG A 258 -17.23 -4.40 -6.79
CA ARG A 258 -16.62 -3.25 -7.49
C ARG A 258 -15.09 -3.29 -7.44
N ARG A 259 -14.51 -3.90 -6.41
CA ARG A 259 -13.05 -4.04 -6.31
C ARG A 259 -12.48 -5.03 -7.32
N LEU A 260 -13.31 -5.97 -7.79
CA LEU A 260 -12.97 -6.97 -8.82
C LEU A 260 -13.13 -6.43 -10.25
N ALA A 261 -13.67 -5.22 -10.45
CA ALA A 261 -14.06 -4.70 -11.77
C ALA A 261 -12.92 -4.72 -12.80
N ASP A 262 -11.69 -4.46 -12.38
CA ASP A 262 -10.52 -4.43 -13.26
C ASP A 262 -9.86 -5.82 -13.45
N LEU A 263 -10.20 -6.80 -12.62
CA LEU A 263 -9.56 -8.12 -12.64
C LEU A 263 -9.72 -8.86 -13.98
N PRO A 264 -10.88 -8.87 -14.66
CA PRO A 264 -11.03 -9.55 -15.95
C PRO A 264 -10.05 -9.02 -17.01
N GLU A 265 -9.93 -7.70 -17.13
CA GLU A 265 -9.02 -7.07 -18.10
C GLU A 265 -7.55 -7.30 -17.72
N ARG A 266 -7.20 -7.19 -16.44
CA ARG A 266 -5.86 -7.49 -15.94
C ARG A 266 -5.48 -8.95 -16.16
N ALA A 267 -6.41 -9.89 -15.91
CA ALA A 267 -6.19 -11.32 -16.14
C ALA A 267 -5.97 -11.61 -17.64
N ARG A 268 -6.81 -11.03 -18.52
CA ARG A 268 -6.64 -11.12 -19.98
C ARG A 268 -5.26 -10.60 -20.41
N ARG A 269 -4.87 -9.42 -19.94
CA ARG A 269 -3.57 -8.80 -20.20
C ARG A 269 -2.43 -9.68 -19.71
N ALA A 270 -2.55 -10.25 -18.51
CA ALA A 270 -1.55 -11.16 -17.93
C ALA A 270 -1.50 -12.56 -18.58
N GLY A 271 -2.50 -12.93 -19.37
CA GLY A 271 -2.63 -14.30 -19.91
C GLY A 271 -3.06 -15.33 -18.86
N ALA A 272 -3.67 -14.86 -17.76
CA ALA A 272 -4.14 -15.70 -16.67
C ALA A 272 -5.61 -16.08 -16.85
N ARG A 273 -5.97 -17.31 -16.42
CA ARG A 273 -7.36 -17.78 -16.36
C ARG A 273 -7.84 -17.70 -14.93
N VAL A 274 -8.78 -16.79 -14.64
CA VAL A 274 -9.34 -16.57 -13.31
C VAL A 274 -10.85 -16.65 -13.40
N ARG A 275 -11.48 -17.46 -12.52
CA ARG A 275 -12.93 -17.50 -12.35
C ARG A 275 -13.32 -16.59 -11.20
N ILE A 276 -14.05 -15.52 -11.48
CA ILE A 276 -14.65 -14.68 -10.43
C ILE A 276 -15.92 -15.37 -9.97
N LEU A 277 -16.05 -15.55 -8.66
CA LEU A 277 -17.22 -16.18 -8.04
C LEU A 277 -18.22 -15.12 -7.60
N SER A 278 -19.50 -15.41 -7.78
CA SER A 278 -20.60 -14.74 -7.09
C SER A 278 -20.76 -15.26 -5.67
N ASP A 279 -21.50 -14.54 -4.82
CA ASP A 279 -21.79 -14.97 -3.44
C ASP A 279 -22.49 -16.34 -3.38
N ALA A 280 -23.42 -16.60 -4.32
CA ALA A 280 -24.11 -17.87 -4.43
C ALA A 280 -23.17 -19.03 -4.80
N GLU A 281 -22.23 -18.79 -5.74
CA GLU A 281 -21.22 -19.78 -6.11
C GLU A 281 -20.25 -20.06 -4.96
N LEU A 282 -19.81 -19.01 -4.24
CA LEU A 282 -18.97 -19.17 -3.06
C LEU A 282 -19.68 -20.00 -1.98
N ALA A 283 -20.93 -19.68 -1.66
CA ALA A 283 -21.72 -20.40 -0.65
C ALA A 283 -21.91 -21.89 -0.98
N SER A 284 -21.89 -22.25 -2.26
CA SER A 284 -22.04 -23.63 -2.72
C SER A 284 -20.71 -24.38 -2.90
N LEU A 285 -19.56 -23.70 -2.69
CA LEU A 285 -18.25 -24.24 -3.11
C LEU A 285 -17.81 -25.46 -2.28
N GLY A 286 -18.10 -25.48 -0.99
CA GLY A 286 -17.63 -26.54 -0.07
C GLY A 286 -16.10 -26.60 0.10
N PRO A 287 -15.58 -27.60 0.84
CA PRO A 287 -14.16 -27.75 1.15
C PRO A 287 -13.39 -28.43 0.00
N VAL A 288 -13.14 -27.71 -1.09
CA VAL A 288 -12.50 -28.23 -2.32
C VAL A 288 -11.14 -27.59 -2.63
N CYS A 289 -10.78 -26.48 -1.93
CA CYS A 289 -9.58 -25.73 -2.26
C CYS A 289 -8.32 -26.37 -1.64
N ASP A 290 -7.29 -26.59 -2.46
CA ASP A 290 -5.94 -26.92 -1.98
C ASP A 290 -5.32 -25.76 -1.20
N LEU A 291 -5.65 -24.54 -1.62
CA LEU A 291 -5.17 -23.28 -1.04
C LEU A 291 -6.29 -22.24 -1.05
N VAL A 292 -6.51 -21.60 0.10
CA VAL A 292 -7.27 -20.35 0.20
C VAL A 292 -6.35 -19.27 0.72
N LEU A 293 -6.23 -18.16 -0.04
CA LEU A 293 -5.53 -16.95 0.38
C LEU A 293 -6.54 -15.93 0.91
N VAL A 294 -6.30 -15.39 2.07
CA VAL A 294 -7.04 -14.29 2.71
C VAL A 294 -6.11 -13.09 2.86
N ASP A 295 -6.15 -12.16 1.91
CA ASP A 295 -5.54 -10.83 2.04
C ASP A 295 -6.54 -9.92 2.75
N ALA A 296 -6.57 -10.01 4.10
CA ALA A 296 -7.66 -9.51 4.91
C ALA A 296 -7.75 -7.97 4.92
N PRO A 297 -8.97 -7.42 5.01
CA PRO A 297 -9.15 -6.01 5.37
C PRO A 297 -8.45 -5.72 6.69
N CYS A 298 -7.68 -4.62 6.74
CA CYS A 298 -6.87 -4.26 7.89
C CYS A 298 -6.67 -2.75 7.96
N SER A 299 -6.03 -2.26 9.02
CA SER A 299 -5.70 -0.85 9.23
C SER A 299 -4.81 -0.24 8.13
N GLY A 300 -4.06 -1.06 7.39
CA GLY A 300 -3.14 -0.60 6.36
C GLY A 300 -1.93 0.16 6.90
N THR A 301 -1.59 0.02 8.17
CA THR A 301 -0.49 0.74 8.82
C THR A 301 0.86 0.49 8.13
N GLY A 302 1.04 -0.66 7.50
CA GLY A 302 2.24 -0.98 6.73
C GLY A 302 2.36 -0.25 5.39
N ALA A 303 1.25 0.27 4.86
CA ALA A 303 1.18 0.91 3.54
C ALA A 303 1.07 2.45 3.59
N TRP A 304 1.29 3.08 4.75
CA TRP A 304 1.16 4.53 4.92
C TRP A 304 2.08 5.35 4.01
N ARG A 305 3.21 4.79 3.59
CA ARG A 305 4.07 5.42 2.58
C ARG A 305 3.35 5.66 1.25
N ARG A 306 2.43 4.76 0.88
CA ARG A 306 1.64 4.83 -0.37
C ARG A 306 0.35 5.61 -0.19
N ASN A 307 -0.29 5.45 0.96
CA ASN A 307 -1.56 6.08 1.30
C ASN A 307 -1.45 6.85 2.62
N PRO A 308 -0.72 7.99 2.65
CA PRO A 308 -0.49 8.73 3.88
C PRO A 308 -1.77 9.38 4.44
N ASP A 309 -2.79 9.62 3.63
CA ASP A 309 -4.09 10.13 4.07
C ASP A 309 -4.81 9.14 5.00
N ALA A 310 -4.75 7.85 4.68
CA ALA A 310 -5.36 6.80 5.50
C ALA A 310 -4.82 6.80 6.94
N LYS A 311 -3.54 7.13 7.14
CA LYS A 311 -2.92 7.24 8.46
C LYS A 311 -3.67 8.17 9.41
N TRP A 312 -4.12 9.31 8.89
CA TRP A 312 -4.75 10.38 9.69
C TRP A 312 -6.27 10.24 9.82
N ARG A 313 -6.86 9.34 9.06
CA ARG A 313 -8.30 9.07 9.05
C ARG A 313 -8.70 7.85 9.86
N LEU A 314 -7.72 7.03 10.24
CA LEU A 314 -7.95 5.81 11.01
C LEU A 314 -8.45 6.14 12.41
N THR A 315 -9.63 5.66 12.76
CA THR A 315 -10.26 5.89 14.06
C THR A 315 -10.04 4.72 15.02
N ALA A 316 -10.26 4.96 16.33
CA ALA A 316 -10.23 3.89 17.32
C ALA A 316 -11.31 2.82 17.06
N GLU A 317 -12.48 3.23 16.53
CA GLU A 317 -13.58 2.34 16.17
C GLU A 317 -13.18 1.42 15.00
N ASP A 318 -12.56 1.99 13.93
CA ASP A 318 -12.04 1.19 12.83
C ASP A 318 -11.05 0.13 13.33
N LEU A 319 -10.10 0.55 14.18
CA LEU A 319 -9.11 -0.35 14.78
C LEU A 319 -9.72 -1.47 15.61
N ALA A 320 -10.76 -1.17 16.38
CA ALA A 320 -11.47 -2.17 17.16
C ALA A 320 -12.28 -3.14 16.28
N GLY A 321 -12.73 -2.68 15.11
CA GLY A 321 -13.53 -3.44 14.17
C GLY A 321 -12.74 -4.48 13.36
N PHE A 322 -11.44 -4.24 13.09
CA PHE A 322 -10.65 -5.15 12.24
C PHE A 322 -10.45 -6.55 12.82
N PRO A 323 -10.03 -6.75 14.09
CA PRO A 323 -9.79 -8.09 14.61
C PRO A 323 -11.00 -9.03 14.54
N PRO A 324 -12.23 -8.65 14.99
CA PRO A 324 -13.39 -9.53 14.85
C PRO A 324 -13.78 -9.78 13.39
N LEU A 325 -13.60 -8.80 12.50
CA LEU A 325 -13.83 -8.98 11.07
C LEU A 325 -12.85 -10.01 10.50
N GLN A 326 -11.56 -9.88 10.79
CA GLN A 326 -10.50 -10.79 10.34
C GLN A 326 -10.75 -12.21 10.85
N ASP A 327 -11.18 -12.37 12.11
CA ASP A 327 -11.55 -13.65 12.69
C ASP A 327 -12.74 -14.30 11.96
N SER A 328 -13.76 -13.52 11.62
CA SER A 328 -14.93 -14.01 10.88
C SER A 328 -14.55 -14.47 9.45
N ILE A 329 -13.67 -13.70 8.79
CA ILE A 329 -13.16 -14.03 7.46
C ILE A 329 -12.33 -15.31 7.49
N LEU A 330 -11.42 -15.46 8.45
CA LEU A 330 -10.60 -16.65 8.62
C LEU A 330 -11.47 -17.89 8.87
N ASN A 331 -12.51 -17.77 9.72
CA ASN A 331 -13.44 -18.86 9.98
C ASN A 331 -14.20 -19.25 8.71
N ALA A 332 -14.74 -18.29 7.96
CA ALA A 332 -15.43 -18.56 6.69
C ALA A 332 -14.53 -19.20 5.64
N ALA A 333 -13.32 -18.67 5.46
CA ALA A 333 -12.34 -19.18 4.51
C ALA A 333 -11.87 -20.60 4.85
N SER A 334 -11.75 -20.95 6.13
CA SER A 334 -11.32 -22.27 6.57
C SER A 334 -12.27 -23.40 6.13
N LEU A 335 -13.56 -23.11 5.99
CA LEU A 335 -14.57 -24.07 5.53
C LEU A 335 -14.42 -24.46 4.03
N LEU A 336 -13.68 -23.67 3.27
CA LEU A 336 -13.46 -23.88 1.83
C LEU A 336 -12.19 -24.69 1.54
N VAL A 337 -11.34 -24.86 2.55
CA VAL A 337 -10.08 -25.60 2.45
C VAL A 337 -10.38 -27.10 2.57
N ARG A 338 -9.91 -27.89 1.60
CA ARG A 338 -10.05 -29.34 1.69
C ARG A 338 -9.19 -29.93 2.83
N PRO A 339 -9.51 -31.12 3.32
CA PRO A 339 -8.63 -31.82 4.26
C PRO A 339 -7.20 -31.92 3.72
N GLY A 340 -6.20 -31.60 4.56
CA GLY A 340 -4.79 -31.52 4.19
C GLY A 340 -4.42 -30.32 3.30
N GLY A 341 -5.36 -29.43 3.00
CA GLY A 341 -5.11 -28.19 2.29
C GLY A 341 -4.54 -27.08 3.18
N ARG A 342 -4.39 -25.87 2.61
CA ARG A 342 -3.80 -24.72 3.29
C ARG A 342 -4.70 -23.49 3.27
N LEU A 343 -4.72 -22.78 4.40
CA LEU A 343 -5.22 -21.43 4.53
C LEU A 343 -4.02 -20.50 4.73
N VAL A 344 -3.95 -19.42 3.96
CA VAL A 344 -2.91 -18.39 4.12
C VAL A 344 -3.57 -17.06 4.45
N TYR A 345 -3.15 -16.48 5.54
CA TYR A 345 -3.61 -15.19 6.04
C TYR A 345 -2.55 -14.13 5.76
N ALA A 346 -2.96 -12.98 5.28
CA ALA A 346 -2.07 -11.86 5.01
C ALA A 346 -2.75 -10.52 5.36
N THR A 347 -1.94 -9.55 5.79
CA THR A 347 -2.35 -8.15 6.01
C THR A 347 -1.25 -7.20 5.60
N CYS A 348 -1.59 -5.98 5.24
CA CYS A 348 -0.65 -4.86 5.15
C CYS A 348 -0.64 -4.03 6.45
N SER A 349 -0.70 -4.68 7.60
CA SER A 349 -0.66 -4.07 8.93
C SER A 349 0.67 -4.34 9.64
N LEU A 350 1.09 -3.37 10.47
CA LEU A 350 2.22 -3.51 11.40
C LEU A 350 1.76 -3.89 12.82
N LEU A 351 0.46 -3.92 13.08
CA LEU A 351 -0.10 -4.12 14.42
C LEU A 351 -0.19 -5.61 14.75
N ALA A 352 0.32 -6.01 15.91
CA ALA A 352 0.27 -7.40 16.39
C ALA A 352 -1.17 -7.89 16.53
N ARG A 353 -2.12 -7.01 16.94
CA ARG A 353 -3.54 -7.36 17.07
C ARG A 353 -4.18 -7.84 15.77
N GLU A 354 -3.67 -7.41 14.62
CA GLU A 354 -4.16 -7.81 13.30
C GLU A 354 -3.32 -8.94 12.68
N ASN A 355 -2.21 -9.28 13.28
CA ASN A 355 -1.20 -10.21 12.78
C ASN A 355 -1.09 -11.44 13.69
N GLU A 356 -0.10 -11.47 14.57
CA GLU A 356 0.21 -12.62 15.41
C GLU A 356 -0.95 -13.01 16.32
N ASP A 357 -1.69 -12.03 16.85
CA ASP A 357 -2.85 -12.31 17.72
C ASP A 357 -3.97 -13.01 16.94
N ARG A 358 -4.11 -12.76 15.63
CA ARG A 358 -5.09 -13.48 14.79
C ARG A 358 -4.65 -14.92 14.56
N VAL A 359 -3.34 -15.15 14.43
CA VAL A 359 -2.78 -16.50 14.32
C VAL A 359 -3.10 -17.31 15.58
N VAL A 360 -2.82 -16.75 16.76
CA VAL A 360 -3.11 -17.37 18.05
C VAL A 360 -4.62 -17.62 18.23
N ALA A 361 -5.42 -16.60 17.92
CA ALA A 361 -6.87 -16.68 18.05
C ALA A 361 -7.49 -17.73 17.08
N PHE A 362 -6.99 -17.86 15.86
CA PHE A 362 -7.41 -18.88 14.91
C PHE A 362 -7.05 -20.28 15.41
N ALA A 363 -5.81 -20.49 15.84
CA ALA A 363 -5.36 -21.78 16.37
C ALA A 363 -6.20 -22.24 17.57
N ALA A 364 -6.56 -21.30 18.46
CA ALA A 364 -7.42 -21.60 19.61
C ALA A 364 -8.84 -22.05 19.22
N ARG A 365 -9.40 -21.44 18.16
CA ARG A 365 -10.75 -21.81 17.66
C ARG A 365 -10.75 -23.07 16.78
N HIS A 366 -9.60 -23.44 16.21
CA HIS A 366 -9.47 -24.55 15.26
C HIS A 366 -8.36 -25.52 15.72
N PRO A 367 -8.52 -26.25 16.83
CA PRO A 367 -7.46 -27.05 17.45
C PRO A 367 -6.92 -28.19 16.56
N GLY A 368 -7.64 -28.56 15.50
CA GLY A 368 -7.14 -29.53 14.50
C GLY A 368 -6.24 -28.94 13.42
N TRP A 369 -6.15 -27.62 13.34
CA TRP A 369 -5.30 -26.96 12.37
C TRP A 369 -3.89 -26.78 12.90
N GLN A 370 -2.89 -26.91 12.04
CA GLN A 370 -1.49 -26.71 12.39
C GLN A 370 -1.02 -25.36 11.85
N ALA A 371 -0.52 -24.49 12.72
CA ALA A 371 0.16 -23.29 12.31
C ALA A 371 1.45 -23.64 11.55
N GLY A 372 1.63 -23.03 10.38
CA GLY A 372 2.79 -23.20 9.54
C GLY A 372 3.77 -22.03 9.67
N ARG A 373 4.34 -21.61 8.54
CA ARG A 373 5.28 -20.46 8.52
C ARG A 373 4.53 -19.15 8.68
N SER A 374 5.14 -18.23 9.41
CA SER A 374 4.73 -16.82 9.43
C SER A 374 5.93 -15.91 9.17
N ARG A 375 5.67 -14.73 8.62
CA ARG A 375 6.68 -13.68 8.42
C ARG A 375 6.04 -12.31 8.57
N ARG A 376 6.69 -11.46 9.38
CA ARG A 376 6.42 -10.03 9.42
C ARG A 376 7.45 -9.34 8.53
N LEU A 377 7.03 -8.33 7.81
CA LEU A 377 7.85 -7.47 6.97
C LEU A 377 7.62 -6.03 7.40
N SER A 378 8.67 -5.24 7.33
CA SER A 378 8.64 -3.80 7.57
C SER A 378 9.23 -3.04 6.38
N PRO A 379 9.10 -1.72 6.32
CA PRO A 379 9.79 -0.91 5.32
C PRO A 379 11.31 -1.10 5.26
N LEU A 380 11.91 -1.61 6.32
CA LEU A 380 13.36 -1.89 6.39
C LEU A 380 13.76 -3.11 5.56
N ASP A 381 12.83 -4.02 5.27
CA ASP A 381 13.03 -5.16 4.37
C ASP A 381 13.03 -4.78 2.88
N GLY A 382 12.67 -3.54 2.55
CA GLY A 382 12.66 -3.04 1.17
C GLY A 382 11.28 -2.84 0.55
N GLY A 383 10.24 -3.55 1.01
CA GLY A 383 8.84 -3.37 0.59
C GLY A 383 8.01 -2.55 1.58
N ASP A 384 6.70 -2.64 1.53
CA ASP A 384 5.79 -2.10 2.54
C ASP A 384 5.74 -3.02 3.78
N GLY A 385 5.21 -2.50 4.90
CA GLY A 385 4.91 -3.33 6.06
C GLY A 385 3.84 -4.37 5.70
N PHE A 386 4.09 -5.63 6.03
CA PHE A 386 3.23 -6.74 5.67
C PHE A 386 3.34 -7.87 6.68
N PHE A 387 2.29 -8.67 6.80
CA PHE A 387 2.32 -9.91 7.56
C PHE A 387 1.72 -11.04 6.72
N VAL A 388 2.29 -12.23 6.83
CA VAL A 388 1.75 -13.44 6.22
C VAL A 388 1.94 -14.62 7.15
N ALA A 389 0.90 -15.45 7.29
CA ALA A 389 0.94 -16.69 8.05
C ALA A 389 0.16 -17.79 7.32
N SER A 390 0.57 -19.03 7.49
CA SER A 390 -0.08 -20.20 6.92
C SER A 390 -0.62 -21.15 7.98
N PHE A 391 -1.69 -21.86 7.64
CA PHE A 391 -2.30 -22.91 8.45
C PHE A 391 -2.56 -24.13 7.57
N HIS A 392 -2.35 -25.32 8.11
CA HIS A 392 -2.64 -26.59 7.45
C HIS A 392 -3.90 -27.22 8.05
N ALA A 393 -4.86 -27.52 7.20
CA ALA A 393 -6.07 -28.21 7.61
C ALA A 393 -5.75 -29.65 8.03
N PRO A 394 -6.47 -30.21 9.01
CA PRO A 394 -6.29 -31.62 9.38
C PRO A 394 -6.50 -32.53 8.15
N PRO A 395 -5.76 -33.66 8.05
CA PRO A 395 -6.02 -34.67 7.02
C PRO A 395 -7.42 -35.28 7.21
N ARG A 396 -7.94 -35.97 6.19
CA ARG A 396 -9.11 -36.81 6.39
C ARG A 396 -8.74 -37.89 7.39
N GLY A 397 -9.49 -38.00 8.47
CA GLY A 397 -9.43 -39.16 9.38
C GLY A 397 -9.85 -40.44 8.67
#